data_83b2de81c2912238eb4b07362a250653
#
_entry.id   83b2de81c2912238eb4b07362a250653
#
_cell.length_a   1.000
_cell.length_b   1.000
_cell.length_c   1.000
_cell.angle_alpha   90.00
_cell.angle_beta   90.00
_cell.angle_gamma   90.00
#
_symmetry.space_group_name_H-M   'P 1'
#
loop_
_entity.id
_entity.type
_entity.pdbx_description
1 polymer ?
#
loop_
_entity_poly.entity_id
_entity_poly.type
_entity_poly.pdbx_seq_one_letter_code
_entity_poly.pdbx_strand_id
1 'polypeptide(L)'
;MRGKKRIPAILMAVILGMSLGVAPAMTYAEPETDVGAAAEEEKELTPEELEKKAEEDAYNMEIQSNGWKNWPQGPGTYGEAAIVMDAGTGSILYEKNIDAHEYPASITKVLTTLIALKYGKLSDPVTFTNDCVSFMQPGDSSAGLKEGNVITLEQALYATLLASANEAAYAVAENVGKNAGQDYNWFIKQMNQECQKLGGKNSDFVNANGLHDENHYTCARDMALIDREIWRYPEFLKICQEQSYTIPASDTTEEHVFAQHHKMLIDVNKNYYEYAVAGKTGYTSNALSTLITMADNGNMKLVCVVLRTHGANIYPDTRNLFEYAFHNFQKISVADEKKPSEVREFIQASERQETENADQSVSSGDNEYQALEDGYVLLPGGVTFDDVKYKIEDVDESTGEGTVRYTYDGHQVGSATARLSEAYLQKLSNKKNVDSKQDNVDNFGKKKTESGKNGTTILEKIKQIPAILSQKFSKKSNIEKYVITGGAAVLLVLFLSLIFVIIRRQIHRRIHRRR
;
A
#
# COMPACT_ATOMS: atom_id res chain seq x y z
N MET A 1 -9.77 -42.34 -42.59
CA MET A 1 -8.40 -42.60 -43.09
C MET A 1 -7.61 -41.31 -43.11
N ARG A 2 -6.39 -41.35 -42.50
CA ARG A 2 -5.27 -40.40 -42.62
C ARG A 2 -5.50 -39.04 -41.95
N GLY A 3 -4.67 -38.56 -41.02
CA GLY A 3 -3.42 -39.03 -40.44
C GLY A 3 -2.92 -37.93 -39.51
N LYS A 4 -2.62 -38.30 -38.25
CA LYS A 4 -2.00 -37.44 -37.26
C LYS A 4 -0.54 -37.15 -37.64
N LYS A 5 -0.14 -35.87 -37.65
CA LYS A 5 1.29 -35.53 -37.58
C LYS A 5 1.56 -34.81 -36.25
N ARG A 6 2.26 -35.54 -35.39
CA ARG A 6 2.94 -35.02 -34.19
C ARG A 6 4.23 -34.33 -34.62
N ILE A 7 4.53 -33.16 -34.07
CA ILE A 7 5.83 -32.50 -34.14
C ILE A 7 6.49 -32.64 -32.75
N PRO A 8 7.73 -33.14 -32.66
CA PRO A 8 8.40 -33.37 -31.38
C PRO A 8 9.00 -32.09 -30.81
N ALA A 9 8.97 -31.98 -29.47
CA ALA A 9 9.68 -30.98 -28.70
C ALA A 9 11.20 -31.21 -28.80
N ILE A 10 11.93 -30.17 -29.17
CA ILE A 10 13.40 -30.18 -29.15
C ILE A 10 13.87 -29.63 -27.82
N LEU A 11 14.40 -30.52 -26.99
CA LEU A 11 15.12 -30.24 -25.77
C LEU A 11 16.53 -29.74 -26.17
N MET A 12 16.86 -28.50 -25.85
CA MET A 12 18.19 -27.93 -26.10
C MET A 12 19.05 -28.08 -24.83
N ALA A 13 19.83 -29.17 -24.77
CA ALA A 13 20.85 -29.35 -23.76
C ALA A 13 22.11 -28.57 -24.17
N VAL A 14 22.55 -27.64 -23.30
CA VAL A 14 23.84 -26.96 -23.45
C VAL A 14 24.91 -27.86 -22.85
N ILE A 15 25.73 -28.45 -23.72
CA ILE A 15 26.93 -29.22 -23.35
C ILE A 15 28.09 -28.24 -23.21
N LEU A 16 28.58 -28.08 -21.98
CA LEU A 16 29.83 -27.39 -21.70
C LEU A 16 30.97 -28.40 -21.88
N GLY A 17 31.77 -28.24 -22.94
CA GLY A 17 32.94 -29.08 -23.19
C GLY A 17 34.08 -28.75 -22.23
N MET A 18 34.49 -29.72 -21.41
CA MET A 18 35.77 -29.71 -20.72
C MET A 18 36.80 -30.52 -21.52
N SER A 19 37.85 -29.85 -21.93
CA SER A 19 39.05 -30.46 -22.53
C SER A 19 39.83 -31.22 -21.44
N LEU A 20 39.96 -32.53 -21.64
CA LEU A 20 40.84 -33.41 -20.85
C LEU A 20 42.28 -33.23 -21.31
N GLY A 21 43.12 -32.65 -20.47
CA GLY A 21 44.57 -32.74 -20.58
C GLY A 21 45.07 -33.93 -19.77
N VAL A 22 45.68 -34.87 -20.47
CA VAL A 22 46.33 -36.03 -19.86
C VAL A 22 47.72 -35.62 -19.36
N ALA A 23 47.98 -35.79 -18.07
CA ALA A 23 49.32 -35.73 -17.47
C ALA A 23 49.62 -37.04 -16.72
N PRO A 24 50.89 -37.50 -16.71
CA PRO A 24 51.25 -38.88 -16.32
C PRO A 24 51.23 -39.05 -14.78
N ALA A 25 50.88 -40.26 -14.39
CA ALA A 25 50.85 -40.74 -13.00
C ALA A 25 52.28 -40.80 -12.41
N MET A 26 52.46 -40.14 -11.28
CA MET A 26 53.49 -40.45 -10.30
C MET A 26 52.83 -41.00 -9.05
N THR A 27 53.15 -42.24 -8.74
CA THR A 27 52.82 -42.96 -7.52
C THR A 27 53.62 -42.36 -6.35
N TYR A 28 52.93 -41.79 -5.35
CA TYR A 28 53.46 -41.59 -4.02
C TYR A 28 52.57 -42.28 -3.00
N ALA A 29 53.21 -43.01 -2.09
CA ALA A 29 52.59 -43.76 -1.01
C ALA A 29 51.92 -42.81 -0.01
N GLU A 30 50.71 -43.19 0.43
CA GLU A 30 49.94 -42.53 1.49
C GLU A 30 50.59 -42.69 2.87
N PRO A 31 50.46 -41.68 3.75
CA PRO A 31 50.31 -41.95 5.18
C PRO A 31 48.84 -41.93 5.51
N GLU A 32 48.37 -43.03 6.06
CA GLU A 32 47.07 -43.10 6.73
C GLU A 32 47.01 -42.05 7.84
N THR A 33 46.13 -41.05 7.69
CA THR A 33 45.60 -40.27 8.80
C THR A 33 44.09 -40.46 8.83
N ASP A 34 43.70 -41.27 9.79
CA ASP A 34 42.36 -41.41 10.27
C ASP A 34 41.86 -40.01 10.74
N VAL A 35 41.01 -39.36 9.95
CA VAL A 35 40.20 -38.22 10.35
C VAL A 35 38.78 -38.58 9.98
N GLY A 36 38.13 -39.28 10.85
CA GLY A 36 36.67 -39.43 10.90
C GLY A 36 36.02 -38.06 11.06
N ALA A 37 35.88 -37.30 9.96
CA ALA A 37 34.91 -36.24 9.87
C ALA A 37 33.59 -36.92 9.55
N ALA A 38 32.79 -37.17 10.60
CA ALA A 38 31.39 -37.47 10.43
C ALA A 38 30.79 -36.26 9.72
N ALA A 39 30.46 -36.45 8.42
CA ALA A 39 29.51 -35.56 7.78
C ALA A 39 28.23 -35.68 8.60
N GLU A 40 27.89 -34.64 9.36
CA GLU A 40 26.54 -34.49 9.92
C GLU A 40 25.60 -34.47 8.70
N GLU A 41 24.87 -35.57 8.50
CA GLU A 41 23.75 -35.57 7.58
C GLU A 41 22.81 -34.44 8.07
N GLU A 42 22.69 -33.37 7.31
CA GLU A 42 21.67 -32.34 7.53
C GLU A 42 20.32 -33.08 7.50
N LYS A 43 19.76 -33.31 8.67
CA LYS A 43 18.45 -33.92 8.82
C LYS A 43 17.43 -33.00 8.14
N GLU A 44 16.80 -33.44 7.06
CA GLU A 44 15.68 -32.74 6.46
C GLU A 44 14.60 -32.50 7.53
N LEU A 45 14.22 -31.23 7.73
CA LEU A 45 13.18 -30.84 8.68
C LEU A 45 11.83 -31.39 8.23
N THR A 46 11.06 -31.88 9.17
CA THR A 46 9.66 -32.26 8.93
C THR A 46 8.82 -31.01 8.57
N PRO A 47 7.65 -31.16 7.93
CA PRO A 47 6.75 -30.04 7.66
C PRO A 47 6.38 -29.24 8.92
N GLU A 48 6.20 -29.91 10.07
CA GLU A 48 5.91 -29.27 11.37
C GLU A 48 7.11 -28.46 11.88
N GLU A 49 8.34 -29.02 11.75
CA GLU A 49 9.56 -28.30 12.12
C GLU A 49 9.82 -27.10 11.19
N LEU A 50 9.46 -27.18 9.90
CA LEU A 50 9.54 -26.08 8.95
C LEU A 50 8.54 -24.96 9.29
N GLU A 51 7.29 -25.33 9.62
CA GLU A 51 6.26 -24.35 10.03
C GLU A 51 6.68 -23.63 11.31
N LYS A 52 7.13 -24.37 12.32
CA LYS A 52 7.62 -23.78 13.58
C LYS A 52 8.82 -22.86 13.37
N LYS A 53 9.75 -23.27 12.49
CA LYS A 53 10.88 -22.40 12.12
C LYS A 53 10.40 -21.12 11.44
N ALA A 54 9.45 -21.21 10.51
CA ALA A 54 8.88 -20.05 9.85
C ALA A 54 8.17 -19.11 10.83
N GLU A 55 7.46 -19.64 11.84
CA GLU A 55 6.90 -18.87 12.95
C GLU A 55 7.99 -18.13 13.75
N GLU A 56 9.06 -18.83 14.11
CA GLU A 56 10.20 -18.26 14.86
C GLU A 56 10.94 -17.21 14.03
N ASP A 57 11.19 -17.50 12.75
CA ASP A 57 11.84 -16.57 11.82
C ASP A 57 10.99 -15.30 11.67
N ALA A 58 9.68 -15.43 11.44
CA ALA A 58 8.78 -14.28 11.36
C ALA A 58 8.76 -13.49 12.68
N TYR A 59 8.68 -14.14 13.83
CA TYR A 59 8.66 -13.46 15.13
C TYR A 59 9.93 -12.64 15.40
N ASN A 60 11.08 -13.11 14.92
CA ASN A 60 12.40 -12.50 15.12
C ASN A 60 12.78 -11.49 14.00
N MET A 61 11.93 -11.27 13.00
CA MET A 61 12.18 -10.23 11.99
C MET A 61 12.29 -8.85 12.61
N GLU A 62 13.11 -8.01 12.00
CA GLU A 62 13.32 -6.63 12.42
C GLU A 62 12.00 -5.84 12.44
N ILE A 63 11.79 -5.09 13.52
CA ILE A 63 10.69 -4.13 13.67
C ILE A 63 11.30 -2.74 13.45
N GLN A 64 11.03 -2.14 12.28
CA GLN A 64 11.67 -0.90 11.87
C GLN A 64 11.39 0.25 12.84
N SER A 65 10.17 0.33 13.38
CA SER A 65 9.82 1.35 14.37
C SER A 65 10.61 1.25 15.69
N ASN A 66 11.19 0.08 16.02
CA ASN A 66 12.03 -0.07 17.20
C ASN A 66 13.38 0.68 17.10
N GLY A 67 13.79 1.03 15.88
CA GLY A 67 14.96 1.85 15.62
C GLY A 67 14.71 3.36 15.68
N TRP A 68 13.46 3.82 15.82
CA TRP A 68 13.12 5.24 15.85
C TRP A 68 13.47 5.87 17.20
N LYS A 69 13.93 7.11 17.16
CA LYS A 69 14.38 7.82 18.36
C LYS A 69 13.26 7.99 19.38
N ASN A 70 13.52 7.59 20.63
CA ASN A 70 12.57 7.63 21.75
C ASN A 70 11.24 6.91 21.47
N TRP A 71 11.19 6.03 20.45
CA TRP A 71 10.01 5.23 20.16
C TRP A 71 9.96 4.01 21.09
N PRO A 72 8.80 3.66 21.61
CA PRO A 72 8.70 2.49 22.49
C PRO A 72 8.98 1.21 21.68
N GLN A 73 9.58 0.22 22.34
CA GLN A 73 9.87 -1.07 21.72
C GLN A 73 8.57 -1.83 21.48
N GLY A 74 8.25 -2.09 20.23
CA GLY A 74 7.07 -2.84 19.81
C GLY A 74 7.24 -4.36 20.01
N PRO A 75 6.14 -5.10 20.20
CA PRO A 75 6.17 -6.56 20.33
C PRO A 75 6.54 -7.25 19.01
N GLY A 76 7.17 -8.42 19.09
CA GLY A 76 7.31 -9.33 17.96
C GLY A 76 5.94 -9.81 17.48
N THR A 77 5.83 -10.15 16.20
CA THR A 77 4.62 -10.71 15.59
C THR A 77 4.97 -11.94 14.77
N TYR A 78 4.07 -12.92 14.74
CA TYR A 78 4.16 -14.08 13.86
C TYR A 78 3.74 -13.76 12.41
N GLY A 79 3.15 -12.58 12.19
CA GLY A 79 2.99 -12.00 10.84
C GLY A 79 4.32 -11.47 10.33
N GLU A 80 4.63 -11.72 9.06
CA GLU A 80 5.85 -11.23 8.41
C GLU A 80 5.81 -9.72 8.16
N ALA A 81 4.61 -9.16 7.95
CA ALA A 81 4.40 -7.71 7.86
C ALA A 81 3.27 -7.28 8.79
N ALA A 82 3.46 -6.16 9.50
CA ALA A 82 2.45 -5.62 10.40
C ALA A 82 2.58 -4.10 10.56
N ILE A 83 1.44 -3.41 10.67
CA ILE A 83 1.34 -1.97 10.87
C ILE A 83 0.28 -1.64 11.93
N VAL A 84 0.53 -0.62 12.74
CA VAL A 84 -0.51 0.10 13.47
C VAL A 84 -0.49 1.55 13.01
N MET A 85 -1.62 2.03 12.50
CA MET A 85 -1.80 3.38 11.99
C MET A 85 -2.96 4.06 12.71
N ASP A 86 -2.80 5.32 13.06
CA ASP A 86 -3.90 6.16 13.54
C ASP A 86 -4.87 6.50 12.40
N ALA A 87 -6.15 6.19 12.60
CA ALA A 87 -7.17 6.39 11.58
C ALA A 87 -7.42 7.87 11.25
N GLY A 88 -7.27 8.78 12.22
CA GLY A 88 -7.49 10.20 12.04
C GLY A 88 -6.37 10.88 11.25
N THR A 89 -5.15 10.74 11.70
CA THR A 89 -3.99 11.46 11.15
C THR A 89 -3.19 10.69 10.12
N GLY A 90 -3.30 9.34 10.10
CA GLY A 90 -2.45 8.47 9.30
C GLY A 90 -1.04 8.28 9.87
N SER A 91 -0.82 8.68 11.12
CA SER A 91 0.46 8.47 11.80
C SER A 91 0.71 6.98 12.05
N ILE A 92 1.92 6.51 11.76
CA ILE A 92 2.32 5.11 11.95
C ILE A 92 2.92 4.99 13.34
N LEU A 93 2.36 4.10 14.16
CA LEU A 93 2.80 3.84 15.53
C LEU A 93 3.67 2.59 15.65
N TYR A 94 3.48 1.64 14.75
CA TYR A 94 4.25 0.40 14.64
C TYR A 94 4.50 0.07 13.18
N GLU A 95 5.75 -0.31 12.87
CA GLU A 95 6.19 -0.64 11.51
C GLU A 95 7.07 -1.90 11.52
N LYS A 96 6.59 -2.94 10.82
CA LYS A 96 7.33 -4.17 10.51
C LYS A 96 7.06 -4.56 9.07
N ASN A 97 8.05 -4.46 8.18
CA ASN A 97 7.98 -4.83 6.76
C ASN A 97 6.74 -4.27 6.02
N ILE A 98 6.29 -3.07 6.39
CA ILE A 98 4.97 -2.56 5.98
C ILE A 98 4.83 -2.30 4.48
N ASP A 99 5.92 -2.25 3.73
CA ASP A 99 5.98 -2.07 2.28
C ASP A 99 6.30 -3.37 1.51
N ALA A 100 6.44 -4.51 2.21
CA ALA A 100 6.66 -5.81 1.59
C ALA A 100 5.43 -6.23 0.77
N HIS A 101 5.68 -6.80 -0.42
CA HIS A 101 4.62 -7.35 -1.26
C HIS A 101 4.12 -8.66 -0.67
N GLU A 102 2.85 -8.69 -0.28
CA GLU A 102 2.19 -9.84 0.28
C GLU A 102 0.86 -10.11 -0.43
N TYR A 103 0.38 -11.34 -0.38
CA TYR A 103 -0.93 -11.68 -0.91
C TYR A 103 -2.02 -11.32 0.10
N PRO A 104 -3.03 -10.52 -0.30
CA PRO A 104 -4.04 -10.05 0.64
C PRO A 104 -5.05 -11.13 1.07
N ALA A 105 -5.30 -12.13 0.23
CA ALA A 105 -6.46 -13.00 0.40
C ALA A 105 -7.76 -12.17 0.53
N SER A 106 -8.73 -12.61 1.33
CA SER A 106 -10.05 -11.98 1.46
C SER A 106 -10.07 -10.61 2.15
N ILE A 107 -8.96 -10.08 2.65
CA ILE A 107 -8.95 -8.67 3.09
C ILE A 107 -9.11 -7.69 1.91
N THR A 108 -8.88 -8.13 0.67
CA THR A 108 -9.26 -7.44 -0.57
C THR A 108 -10.70 -6.93 -0.55
N LYS A 109 -11.62 -7.67 0.09
CA LYS A 109 -13.05 -7.35 0.17
C LYS A 109 -13.35 -6.03 0.92
N VAL A 110 -12.41 -5.51 1.70
CA VAL A 110 -12.49 -4.17 2.30
C VAL A 110 -12.48 -3.12 1.19
N LEU A 111 -11.52 -3.21 0.26
CA LEU A 111 -11.46 -2.29 -0.88
C LEU A 111 -12.64 -2.48 -1.82
N THR A 112 -13.08 -3.71 -2.08
CA THR A 112 -14.29 -4.00 -2.85
C THR A 112 -15.51 -3.30 -2.24
N THR A 113 -15.67 -3.40 -0.91
CA THR A 113 -16.76 -2.71 -0.20
C THR A 113 -16.62 -1.19 -0.29
N LEU A 114 -15.42 -0.64 -0.15
CA LEU A 114 -15.17 0.80 -0.31
C LEU A 114 -15.62 1.31 -1.68
N ILE A 115 -15.23 0.62 -2.76
CA ILE A 115 -15.63 1.00 -4.12
C ILE A 115 -17.15 0.84 -4.32
N ALA A 116 -17.75 -0.22 -3.77
CA ALA A 116 -19.18 -0.42 -3.84
C ALA A 116 -19.97 0.70 -3.13
N LEU A 117 -19.53 1.15 -1.95
CA LEU A 117 -20.14 2.25 -1.21
C LEU A 117 -19.93 3.62 -1.89
N LYS A 118 -18.85 3.79 -2.66
CA LYS A 118 -18.59 5.03 -3.41
C LYS A 118 -19.44 5.17 -4.66
N TYR A 119 -19.78 4.09 -5.34
CA TYR A 119 -20.42 4.12 -6.66
C TYR A 119 -21.79 3.50 -6.71
N GLY A 120 -22.18 2.67 -5.73
CA GLY A 120 -23.48 2.00 -5.64
C GLY A 120 -24.38 2.63 -4.57
N LYS A 121 -25.66 2.25 -4.60
CA LYS A 121 -26.63 2.51 -3.55
C LYS A 121 -26.99 1.20 -2.87
N LEU A 122 -27.13 1.19 -1.56
CA LEU A 122 -27.42 -0.04 -0.79
C LEU A 122 -28.70 -0.76 -1.28
N SER A 123 -29.66 -0.02 -1.86
CA SER A 123 -30.90 -0.56 -2.43
C SER A 123 -30.77 -1.10 -3.85
N ASP A 124 -29.62 -0.91 -4.52
CA ASP A 124 -29.45 -1.36 -5.89
C ASP A 124 -29.55 -2.89 -5.97
N PRO A 125 -30.22 -3.44 -7.01
CA PRO A 125 -30.29 -4.88 -7.21
C PRO A 125 -28.92 -5.42 -7.63
N VAL A 126 -28.50 -6.53 -7.02
CA VAL A 126 -27.34 -7.31 -7.38
C VAL A 126 -27.83 -8.67 -7.91
N THR A 127 -27.65 -8.88 -9.20
CA THR A 127 -28.01 -10.12 -9.89
C THR A 127 -26.77 -11.00 -10.01
N PHE A 128 -26.90 -12.25 -9.58
CA PHE A 128 -25.83 -13.24 -9.71
C PHE A 128 -25.89 -13.86 -11.11
N THR A 129 -24.87 -13.57 -11.91
CA THR A 129 -24.70 -14.16 -13.25
C THR A 129 -23.93 -15.47 -13.16
N ASN A 130 -23.82 -16.19 -14.25
CA ASN A 130 -22.95 -17.37 -14.34
C ASN A 130 -21.50 -17.01 -14.01
N ASP A 131 -21.00 -15.85 -14.43
CA ASP A 131 -19.63 -15.40 -14.19
C ASP A 131 -19.35 -15.21 -12.69
N CYS A 132 -20.39 -14.85 -11.90
CA CYS A 132 -20.26 -14.69 -10.45
C CYS A 132 -20.02 -16.03 -9.72
N VAL A 133 -20.43 -17.15 -10.27
CA VAL A 133 -20.45 -18.46 -9.57
C VAL A 133 -19.61 -19.54 -10.22
N SER A 134 -19.36 -19.47 -11.53
CA SER A 134 -18.70 -20.55 -12.30
C SER A 134 -17.24 -20.80 -11.94
N PHE A 135 -16.56 -19.80 -11.36
CA PHE A 135 -15.15 -19.91 -10.93
C PHE A 135 -15.00 -20.60 -9.56
N MET A 136 -16.08 -20.71 -8.78
CA MET A 136 -16.05 -21.23 -7.42
C MET A 136 -15.58 -22.68 -7.36
N GLN A 137 -14.66 -22.96 -6.45
CA GLN A 137 -14.12 -24.30 -6.21
C GLN A 137 -14.55 -24.83 -4.83
N PRO A 138 -14.59 -26.17 -4.66
CA PRO A 138 -14.83 -26.75 -3.33
C PRO A 138 -13.81 -26.26 -2.30
N GLY A 139 -14.30 -25.71 -1.19
CA GLY A 139 -13.48 -25.11 -0.13
C GLY A 139 -13.36 -23.58 -0.20
N ASP A 140 -13.79 -22.96 -1.29
CA ASP A 140 -13.88 -21.50 -1.36
C ASP A 140 -14.94 -20.96 -0.38
N SER A 141 -14.65 -19.77 0.20
CA SER A 141 -15.62 -19.07 1.02
C SER A 141 -16.83 -18.66 0.20
N SER A 142 -18.03 -19.13 0.57
CA SER A 142 -19.28 -18.93 -0.16
C SER A 142 -20.43 -18.64 0.79
N ALA A 143 -21.39 -17.86 0.35
CA ALA A 143 -22.68 -17.64 0.96
C ALA A 143 -23.76 -18.61 0.41
N GLY A 144 -23.41 -19.44 -0.58
CA GLY A 144 -24.34 -20.35 -1.26
C GLY A 144 -25.25 -19.67 -2.27
N LEU A 145 -24.95 -18.45 -2.69
CA LEU A 145 -25.70 -17.71 -3.70
C LEU A 145 -25.43 -18.29 -5.10
N LYS A 146 -26.47 -18.37 -5.91
CA LYS A 146 -26.48 -19.10 -7.20
C LYS A 146 -26.82 -18.18 -8.36
N GLU A 147 -26.50 -18.62 -9.58
CA GLU A 147 -26.96 -17.96 -10.79
C GLU A 147 -28.48 -17.74 -10.77
N GLY A 148 -28.89 -16.51 -11.12
CA GLY A 148 -30.29 -16.09 -11.11
C GLY A 148 -30.77 -15.50 -9.78
N ASN A 149 -30.01 -15.63 -8.66
CA ASN A 149 -30.38 -14.94 -7.43
C ASN A 149 -30.29 -13.41 -7.62
N VAL A 150 -31.23 -12.69 -7.00
CA VAL A 150 -31.23 -11.23 -6.96
C VAL A 150 -31.45 -10.77 -5.53
N ILE A 151 -30.53 -10.00 -5.03
CA ILE A 151 -30.55 -9.43 -3.67
C ILE A 151 -30.19 -7.95 -3.73
N THR A 152 -30.29 -7.21 -2.64
CA THR A 152 -29.82 -5.81 -2.61
C THR A 152 -28.31 -5.74 -2.45
N LEU A 153 -27.71 -4.59 -2.82
CA LEU A 153 -26.28 -4.34 -2.60
C LEU A 153 -25.92 -4.44 -1.11
N GLU A 154 -26.79 -3.93 -0.20
CA GLU A 154 -26.59 -4.10 1.25
C GLU A 154 -26.47 -5.59 1.62
N GLN A 155 -27.39 -6.42 1.16
CA GLN A 155 -27.37 -7.87 1.41
C GLN A 155 -26.12 -8.54 0.84
N ALA A 156 -25.72 -8.14 -0.38
CA ALA A 156 -24.50 -8.65 -1.00
C ALA A 156 -23.24 -8.24 -0.23
N LEU A 157 -23.21 -7.04 0.37
CA LEU A 157 -22.10 -6.60 1.22
C LEU A 157 -22.06 -7.38 2.55
N TYR A 158 -23.22 -7.72 3.15
CA TYR A 158 -23.26 -8.63 4.31
C TYR A 158 -22.67 -10.01 3.96
N ALA A 159 -23.05 -10.60 2.82
CA ALA A 159 -22.48 -11.85 2.34
C ALA A 159 -20.96 -11.74 2.09
N THR A 160 -20.52 -10.64 1.50
CA THR A 160 -19.12 -10.36 1.19
C THR A 160 -18.26 -10.23 2.46
N LEU A 161 -18.75 -9.56 3.48
CA LEU A 161 -17.96 -9.26 4.69
C LEU A 161 -18.10 -10.34 5.76
N LEU A 162 -19.31 -10.78 6.13
CA LEU A 162 -19.52 -11.76 7.20
C LEU A 162 -19.17 -13.18 6.73
N ALA A 163 -19.75 -13.67 5.63
CA ALA A 163 -19.45 -14.99 5.09
C ALA A 163 -18.14 -15.03 4.28
N SER A 164 -17.53 -13.87 4.02
CA SER A 164 -16.37 -13.78 3.13
C SER A 164 -16.65 -14.34 1.71
N ALA A 165 -17.91 -14.32 1.25
CA ALA A 165 -18.37 -14.96 0.02
C ALA A 165 -17.65 -14.40 -1.22
N ASN A 166 -17.01 -15.28 -1.99
CA ASN A 166 -16.26 -14.90 -3.19
C ASN A 166 -17.20 -14.54 -4.34
N GLU A 167 -18.28 -15.32 -4.51
CA GLU A 167 -19.32 -15.06 -5.49
C GLU A 167 -20.03 -13.72 -5.23
N ALA A 168 -20.27 -13.38 -3.95
CA ALA A 168 -20.89 -12.11 -3.59
C ALA A 168 -19.99 -10.93 -3.91
N ALA A 169 -18.69 -11.03 -3.60
CA ALA A 169 -17.72 -9.97 -3.91
C ALA A 169 -17.60 -9.75 -5.44
N TYR A 170 -17.63 -10.83 -6.23
CA TYR A 170 -17.66 -10.73 -7.69
C TYR A 170 -18.95 -10.05 -8.17
N ALA A 171 -20.10 -10.51 -7.69
CA ALA A 171 -21.39 -9.96 -8.07
C ALA A 171 -21.52 -8.47 -7.71
N VAL A 172 -21.03 -8.06 -6.54
CA VAL A 172 -20.93 -6.64 -6.15
C VAL A 172 -20.15 -5.86 -7.21
N ALA A 173 -18.96 -6.31 -7.57
CA ALA A 173 -18.10 -5.61 -8.53
C ALA A 173 -18.77 -5.54 -9.93
N GLU A 174 -19.36 -6.64 -10.39
CA GLU A 174 -20.04 -6.70 -11.69
C GLU A 174 -21.24 -5.77 -11.75
N ASN A 175 -22.13 -5.80 -10.74
CA ASN A 175 -23.35 -5.02 -10.76
C ASN A 175 -23.11 -3.52 -10.51
N VAL A 176 -22.18 -3.16 -9.63
CA VAL A 176 -21.76 -1.76 -9.45
C VAL A 176 -21.16 -1.22 -10.75
N GLY A 177 -20.32 -2.00 -11.44
CA GLY A 177 -19.82 -1.65 -12.76
C GLY A 177 -20.96 -1.43 -13.78
N LYS A 178 -21.90 -2.35 -13.87
CA LYS A 178 -23.07 -2.25 -14.77
C LYS A 178 -23.93 -1.02 -14.47
N ASN A 179 -24.19 -0.73 -13.18
CA ASN A 179 -24.97 0.44 -12.76
C ASN A 179 -24.27 1.76 -13.10
N ALA A 180 -22.94 1.76 -13.16
CA ALA A 180 -22.14 2.88 -13.65
C ALA A 180 -22.04 2.95 -15.20
N GLY A 181 -22.73 2.07 -15.93
CA GLY A 181 -22.65 1.97 -17.39
C GLY A 181 -21.33 1.37 -17.89
N GLN A 182 -20.69 0.60 -17.07
CA GLN A 182 -19.36 -0.01 -17.25
C GLN A 182 -19.42 -1.53 -17.04
N ASP A 183 -18.27 -2.16 -16.74
CA ASP A 183 -18.14 -3.60 -16.53
C ASP A 183 -17.34 -3.93 -15.25
N TYR A 184 -17.13 -5.23 -15.02
CA TYR A 184 -16.31 -5.75 -13.93
C TYR A 184 -14.87 -5.20 -13.97
N ASN A 185 -14.25 -5.11 -15.15
CA ASN A 185 -12.87 -4.64 -15.29
C ASN A 185 -12.73 -3.15 -14.92
N TRP A 186 -13.77 -2.36 -15.21
CA TRP A 186 -13.81 -0.98 -14.74
C TRP A 186 -13.80 -0.92 -13.21
N PHE A 187 -14.55 -1.80 -12.53
CA PHE A 187 -14.56 -1.84 -11.07
C PHE A 187 -13.16 -2.17 -10.51
N ILE A 188 -12.49 -3.18 -11.06
CA ILE A 188 -11.10 -3.51 -10.69
C ILE A 188 -10.16 -2.32 -10.90
N LYS A 189 -10.33 -1.61 -12.01
CA LYS A 189 -9.57 -0.37 -12.25
C LYS A 189 -9.86 0.69 -11.19
N GLN A 190 -11.11 0.84 -10.72
CA GLN A 190 -11.43 1.77 -9.64
C GLN A 190 -10.78 1.37 -8.33
N MET A 191 -10.68 0.06 -8.01
CA MET A 191 -9.94 -0.43 -6.84
C MET A 191 -8.48 0.06 -6.85
N ASN A 192 -7.77 -0.16 -7.95
CA ASN A 192 -6.37 0.29 -8.08
C ASN A 192 -6.22 1.81 -8.06
N GLN A 193 -7.11 2.53 -8.74
CA GLN A 193 -7.10 4.00 -8.74
C GLN A 193 -7.36 4.58 -7.35
N GLU A 194 -8.28 4.00 -6.59
CA GLU A 194 -8.54 4.44 -5.23
C GLU A 194 -7.36 4.17 -4.30
N CYS A 195 -6.74 2.98 -4.37
CA CYS A 195 -5.53 2.68 -3.61
C CYS A 195 -4.43 3.72 -3.89
N GLN A 196 -4.17 4.03 -5.17
CA GLN A 196 -3.19 5.06 -5.57
C GLN A 196 -3.56 6.45 -5.07
N LYS A 197 -4.85 6.83 -5.14
CA LYS A 197 -5.35 8.12 -4.65
C LYS A 197 -5.16 8.28 -3.15
N LEU A 198 -5.30 7.20 -2.38
CA LEU A 198 -5.04 7.17 -0.95
C LEU A 198 -3.55 7.19 -0.60
N GLY A 199 -2.67 7.13 -1.59
CA GLY A 199 -1.22 7.14 -1.41
C GLY A 199 -0.57 5.76 -1.46
N GLY A 200 -1.32 4.70 -1.76
CA GLY A 200 -0.80 3.34 -1.94
C GLY A 200 0.12 3.24 -3.15
N LYS A 201 1.18 2.44 -3.03
CA LYS A 201 2.25 2.34 -4.03
C LYS A 201 2.70 0.92 -4.32
N ASN A 202 2.36 -0.03 -3.45
CA ASN A 202 2.88 -1.39 -3.45
C ASN A 202 1.76 -2.42 -3.57
N SER A 203 0.67 -2.08 -4.29
CA SER A 203 -0.49 -2.96 -4.47
C SER A 203 -0.91 -3.00 -5.92
N ASP A 204 -1.36 -4.18 -6.37
CA ASP A 204 -2.10 -4.39 -7.60
C ASP A 204 -3.23 -5.38 -7.35
N PHE A 205 -4.46 -4.96 -7.61
CA PHE A 205 -5.66 -5.75 -7.40
C PHE A 205 -6.20 -6.20 -8.76
N VAL A 206 -6.32 -7.50 -8.98
CA VAL A 206 -6.79 -8.09 -10.25
C VAL A 206 -8.15 -8.77 -10.12
N ASN A 207 -8.67 -8.92 -8.91
CA ASN A 207 -10.00 -9.43 -8.63
C ASN A 207 -10.63 -8.76 -7.40
N ALA A 208 -11.95 -8.92 -7.24
CA ALA A 208 -12.70 -8.29 -6.15
C ALA A 208 -12.83 -9.16 -4.90
N ASN A 209 -12.40 -10.42 -4.93
CA ASN A 209 -12.63 -11.38 -3.85
C ASN A 209 -11.37 -11.79 -3.08
N GLY A 210 -10.18 -11.55 -3.64
CA GLY A 210 -8.91 -11.91 -3.04
C GLY A 210 -8.47 -13.36 -3.26
N LEU A 211 -9.08 -14.06 -4.21
CA LEU A 211 -8.54 -15.35 -4.67
C LEU A 211 -7.14 -15.14 -5.25
N HIS A 212 -6.31 -16.16 -5.05
CA HIS A 212 -4.91 -16.06 -5.41
C HIS A 212 -4.68 -15.87 -6.92
N ASP A 213 -3.86 -14.89 -7.23
CA ASP A 213 -3.23 -14.63 -8.53
C ASP A 213 -1.86 -14.04 -8.24
N GLU A 214 -0.83 -14.39 -9.02
CA GLU A 214 0.54 -13.89 -8.82
C GLU A 214 0.64 -12.36 -8.94
N ASN A 215 -0.29 -11.73 -9.68
CA ASN A 215 -0.37 -10.28 -9.84
C ASN A 215 -1.31 -9.62 -8.83
N HIS A 216 -1.95 -10.38 -7.93
CA HIS A 216 -2.85 -9.87 -6.91
C HIS A 216 -2.12 -9.74 -5.59
N TYR A 217 -1.48 -8.61 -5.34
CA TYR A 217 -0.66 -8.37 -4.16
C TYR A 217 -0.95 -7.00 -3.54
N THR A 218 -0.52 -6.84 -2.30
CA THR A 218 -0.64 -5.63 -1.51
C THR A 218 0.53 -5.52 -0.53
N CYS A 219 0.51 -4.48 0.31
CA CYS A 219 1.36 -4.36 1.48
C CYS A 219 0.55 -3.87 2.70
N ALA A 220 1.11 -4.01 3.90
CA ALA A 220 0.40 -3.62 5.12
C ALA A 220 0.07 -2.13 5.15
N ARG A 221 0.96 -1.25 4.65
CA ARG A 221 0.73 0.20 4.53
C ARG A 221 -0.46 0.52 3.64
N ASP A 222 -0.52 -0.06 2.44
CA ASP A 222 -1.57 0.26 1.47
C ASP A 222 -2.94 -0.20 1.98
N MET A 223 -2.99 -1.39 2.62
CA MET A 223 -4.22 -1.87 3.25
C MET A 223 -4.64 -0.99 4.43
N ALA A 224 -3.71 -0.49 5.24
CA ALA A 224 -4.03 0.43 6.32
C ALA A 224 -4.58 1.78 5.82
N LEU A 225 -4.09 2.29 4.68
CA LEU A 225 -4.64 3.49 4.04
C LEU A 225 -6.07 3.26 3.52
N ILE A 226 -6.34 2.09 2.92
CA ILE A 226 -7.68 1.69 2.47
C ILE A 226 -8.63 1.57 3.67
N ASP A 227 -8.17 0.94 4.75
CA ASP A 227 -8.95 0.71 5.96
C ASP A 227 -9.27 2.02 6.69
N ARG A 228 -8.30 2.93 6.72
CA ARG A 228 -8.49 4.30 7.20
C ARG A 228 -9.57 5.06 6.41
N GLU A 229 -9.64 4.91 5.10
CA GLU A 229 -10.65 5.57 4.28
C GLU A 229 -12.03 4.96 4.51
N ILE A 230 -12.16 3.62 4.53
CA ILE A 230 -13.46 2.97 4.71
C ILE A 230 -14.04 3.19 6.11
N TRP A 231 -13.22 3.52 7.12
CA TRP A 231 -13.70 3.90 8.45
C TRP A 231 -14.71 5.05 8.41
N ARG A 232 -14.64 5.90 7.39
CA ARG A 232 -15.55 7.07 7.21
C ARG A 232 -16.95 6.65 6.74
N TYR A 233 -17.17 5.37 6.43
CA TYR A 233 -18.42 4.82 5.95
C TYR A 233 -19.12 4.05 7.08
N PRO A 234 -20.16 4.64 7.72
CA PRO A 234 -20.86 4.00 8.84
C PRO A 234 -21.52 2.68 8.45
N GLU A 235 -21.86 2.50 7.17
CA GLU A 235 -22.42 1.28 6.63
C GLU A 235 -21.44 0.09 6.77
N PHE A 236 -20.16 0.30 6.53
CA PHE A 236 -19.13 -0.71 6.72
C PHE A 236 -19.03 -1.13 8.19
N LEU A 237 -18.98 -0.14 9.10
CA LEU A 237 -18.91 -0.40 10.54
C LEU A 237 -20.13 -1.17 11.01
N LYS A 238 -21.35 -0.76 10.57
CA LYS A 238 -22.60 -1.44 10.88
C LYS A 238 -22.57 -2.90 10.46
N ILE A 239 -22.16 -3.19 9.22
CA ILE A 239 -22.09 -4.57 8.71
C ILE A 239 -21.09 -5.40 9.53
N CYS A 240 -19.90 -4.87 9.81
CA CYS A 240 -18.86 -5.61 10.53
C CYS A 240 -19.22 -5.91 11.99
N GLN A 241 -20.10 -5.11 12.62
CA GLN A 241 -20.52 -5.32 14.02
C GLN A 241 -21.63 -6.35 14.19
N GLU A 242 -22.30 -6.76 13.10
CA GLU A 242 -23.34 -7.77 13.16
C GLU A 242 -22.75 -9.15 13.45
N GLN A 243 -23.33 -9.86 14.42
CA GLN A 243 -22.93 -11.21 14.77
C GLN A 243 -23.42 -12.24 13.75
N SER A 244 -24.58 -11.97 13.15
CA SER A 244 -25.16 -12.76 12.08
C SER A 244 -26.13 -11.91 11.25
N TYR A 245 -26.34 -12.33 10.02
CA TYR A 245 -27.29 -11.67 9.13
C TYR A 245 -28.08 -12.71 8.32
N THR A 246 -29.37 -12.47 8.14
CA THR A 246 -30.26 -13.34 7.34
C THR A 246 -30.75 -12.58 6.12
N ILE A 247 -30.51 -13.14 4.94
CA ILE A 247 -31.23 -12.77 3.72
C ILE A 247 -32.51 -13.62 3.69
N PRO A 248 -33.71 -13.02 3.77
CA PRO A 248 -34.94 -13.77 3.72
C PRO A 248 -35.18 -14.35 2.33
N ALA A 249 -35.90 -15.47 2.26
CA ALA A 249 -36.34 -16.05 1.00
C ALA A 249 -37.18 -15.06 0.21
N SER A 250 -37.01 -15.06 -1.13
CA SER A 250 -37.75 -14.26 -2.09
C SER A 250 -38.12 -15.12 -3.31
N ASP A 251 -38.75 -14.53 -4.34
CA ASP A 251 -39.04 -15.22 -5.59
C ASP A 251 -37.80 -15.70 -6.36
N THR A 252 -36.65 -15.08 -6.10
CA THR A 252 -35.39 -15.35 -6.82
C THR A 252 -34.30 -15.95 -5.93
N THR A 253 -34.48 -15.99 -4.61
CA THR A 253 -33.41 -16.33 -3.67
C THR A 253 -33.97 -17.13 -2.49
N GLU A 254 -33.38 -18.24 -2.14
CA GLU A 254 -33.69 -18.97 -0.91
C GLU A 254 -33.17 -18.18 0.33
N GLU A 255 -33.56 -18.59 1.52
CA GLU A 255 -33.06 -17.99 2.76
C GLU A 255 -31.57 -18.32 2.95
N HIS A 256 -30.76 -17.31 3.27
CA HIS A 256 -29.34 -17.46 3.59
C HIS A 256 -29.03 -16.82 4.93
N VAL A 257 -28.27 -17.52 5.77
CA VAL A 257 -27.84 -17.04 7.10
C VAL A 257 -26.31 -17.02 7.15
N PHE A 258 -25.74 -15.89 7.51
CA PHE A 258 -24.30 -15.67 7.64
C PHE A 258 -23.95 -15.38 9.09
N ALA A 259 -22.78 -15.87 9.55
CA ALA A 259 -22.22 -15.54 10.84
C ALA A 259 -20.95 -14.74 10.71
N GLN A 260 -20.62 -13.95 11.71
CA GLN A 260 -19.37 -13.21 11.80
C GLN A 260 -18.17 -14.16 11.88
N HIS A 261 -17.16 -13.95 11.04
CA HIS A 261 -15.92 -14.75 11.02
C HIS A 261 -14.75 -14.06 11.72
N HIS A 262 -14.79 -12.75 11.94
CA HIS A 262 -13.73 -12.02 12.62
C HIS A 262 -13.80 -12.21 14.12
N LYS A 263 -12.96 -13.10 14.67
CA LYS A 263 -13.07 -13.59 16.06
C LYS A 263 -12.91 -12.50 17.14
N MET A 264 -12.29 -11.35 16.81
CA MET A 264 -12.19 -10.23 17.76
C MET A 264 -13.50 -9.44 17.88
N LEU A 265 -14.45 -9.64 16.94
CA LEU A 265 -15.77 -9.00 16.95
C LEU A 265 -16.86 -9.92 17.52
N ILE A 266 -16.54 -11.18 17.85
CA ILE A 266 -17.50 -12.16 18.37
C ILE A 266 -17.38 -12.21 19.90
N ASP A 267 -18.39 -11.70 20.61
CA ASP A 267 -18.41 -11.47 22.06
C ASP A 267 -18.17 -12.74 22.90
N VAL A 268 -18.60 -13.91 22.42
CA VAL A 268 -18.40 -15.20 23.08
C VAL A 268 -17.09 -15.89 22.68
N ASN A 269 -16.30 -15.31 21.80
CA ASN A 269 -15.05 -15.91 21.36
C ASN A 269 -13.89 -15.57 22.30
N LYS A 270 -12.97 -16.51 22.51
CA LYS A 270 -11.75 -16.29 23.33
C LYS A 270 -10.85 -15.15 22.83
N ASN A 271 -10.96 -14.79 21.54
CA ASN A 271 -10.21 -13.72 20.93
C ASN A 271 -10.97 -12.39 20.90
N TYR A 272 -12.17 -12.34 21.48
CA TYR A 272 -12.93 -11.09 21.57
C TYR A 272 -12.10 -9.95 22.13
N TYR A 273 -12.18 -8.79 21.50
CA TYR A 273 -11.46 -7.59 21.93
C TYR A 273 -12.44 -6.42 22.02
N GLU A 274 -12.65 -5.93 23.21
CA GLU A 274 -13.71 -4.92 23.51
C GLU A 274 -13.60 -3.63 22.70
N TYR A 275 -12.40 -3.27 22.25
CA TYR A 275 -12.18 -2.07 21.44
C TYR A 275 -12.28 -2.33 19.93
N ALA A 276 -12.34 -3.58 19.48
CA ALA A 276 -12.48 -3.91 18.07
C ALA A 276 -13.88 -3.49 17.57
N VAL A 277 -13.93 -2.71 16.49
CA VAL A 277 -15.19 -2.17 15.94
C VAL A 277 -15.49 -2.64 14.52
N ALA A 278 -14.49 -3.04 13.75
CA ALA A 278 -14.65 -3.58 12.40
C ALA A 278 -13.40 -4.34 11.96
N GLY A 279 -13.47 -5.00 10.82
CA GLY A 279 -12.31 -5.64 10.20
C GLY A 279 -12.68 -6.76 9.26
N LYS A 280 -11.66 -7.42 8.71
CA LYS A 280 -11.80 -8.53 7.77
C LYS A 280 -10.68 -9.54 7.91
N THR A 281 -11.02 -10.81 7.89
CA THR A 281 -10.08 -11.94 7.85
C THR A 281 -9.78 -12.35 6.41
N GLY A 282 -8.60 -12.90 6.16
CA GLY A 282 -8.23 -13.51 4.90
C GLY A 282 -7.37 -14.76 5.11
N TYR A 283 -7.48 -15.71 4.20
CA TYR A 283 -6.64 -16.88 4.14
C TYR A 283 -6.60 -17.44 2.72
N THR A 284 -5.43 -17.76 2.24
CA THR A 284 -5.15 -18.69 1.15
C THR A 284 -3.86 -19.44 1.51
N SER A 285 -3.57 -20.56 0.86
CA SER A 285 -2.31 -21.27 1.07
C SER A 285 -1.08 -20.43 0.76
N ASN A 286 -1.17 -19.46 -0.15
CA ASN A 286 -0.09 -18.56 -0.54
C ASN A 286 0.03 -17.35 0.39
N ALA A 287 -1.10 -16.78 0.81
CA ALA A 287 -1.14 -15.62 1.69
C ALA A 287 -0.93 -15.97 3.16
N LEU A 288 -1.16 -17.24 3.55
CA LEU A 288 -1.38 -17.63 4.93
C LEU A 288 -2.51 -16.81 5.57
N SER A 289 -2.50 -16.61 6.89
CA SER A 289 -3.51 -15.78 7.55
C SER A 289 -3.20 -14.31 7.39
N THR A 290 -4.23 -13.53 7.01
CA THR A 290 -4.20 -12.07 6.92
C THR A 290 -5.35 -11.47 7.73
N LEU A 291 -5.15 -10.32 8.36
CA LEU A 291 -6.15 -9.69 9.21
C LEU A 291 -6.05 -8.17 9.11
N ILE A 292 -7.19 -7.54 8.94
CA ILE A 292 -7.42 -6.14 9.22
C ILE A 292 -8.32 -6.04 10.43
N THR A 293 -8.01 -5.16 11.37
CA THR A 293 -8.87 -4.83 12.50
C THR A 293 -8.82 -3.33 12.76
N MET A 294 -9.98 -2.73 12.98
CA MET A 294 -10.17 -1.38 13.48
C MET A 294 -10.48 -1.42 14.97
N ALA A 295 -9.87 -0.57 15.76
CA ALA A 295 -10.14 -0.47 17.20
C ALA A 295 -10.34 0.98 17.62
N ASP A 296 -11.31 1.20 18.52
CA ASP A 296 -11.64 2.50 19.12
C ASP A 296 -11.78 2.34 20.63
N ASN A 297 -10.85 2.90 21.40
CA ASN A 297 -10.91 2.89 22.89
C ASN A 297 -11.56 4.16 23.47
N GLY A 298 -12.24 4.96 22.65
CA GLY A 298 -12.84 6.24 23.02
C GLY A 298 -11.88 7.44 22.97
N ASN A 299 -10.56 7.19 22.94
CA ASN A 299 -9.53 8.24 22.82
C ASN A 299 -8.79 8.17 21.48
N MET A 300 -8.37 6.99 21.07
CA MET A 300 -7.63 6.74 19.83
C MET A 300 -8.42 5.77 18.95
N LYS A 301 -8.42 6.05 17.64
CA LYS A 301 -8.95 5.17 16.60
C LYS A 301 -7.80 4.62 15.79
N LEU A 302 -7.58 3.32 15.87
CA LEU A 302 -6.41 2.66 15.29
C LEU A 302 -6.83 1.62 14.26
N VAL A 303 -6.03 1.52 13.20
CA VAL A 303 -6.06 0.47 12.18
C VAL A 303 -4.85 -0.43 12.42
N CYS A 304 -5.08 -1.74 12.49
CA CYS A 304 -4.02 -2.73 12.52
C CYS A 304 -4.17 -3.69 11.34
N VAL A 305 -3.10 -3.86 10.57
CA VAL A 305 -3.01 -4.85 9.48
C VAL A 305 -1.86 -5.80 9.79
N VAL A 306 -2.15 -7.11 9.76
CA VAL A 306 -1.15 -8.17 9.91
C VAL A 306 -1.25 -9.09 8.70
N LEU A 307 -0.13 -9.29 8.01
CA LEU A 307 -0.07 -10.08 6.78
C LEU A 307 0.88 -11.26 6.95
N ARG A 308 0.56 -12.33 6.24
CA ARG A 308 1.36 -13.56 6.15
C ARG A 308 1.71 -14.12 7.51
N THR A 309 0.68 -14.37 8.34
CA THR A 309 0.87 -14.95 9.66
C THR A 309 0.94 -16.46 9.57
N HIS A 310 2.03 -17.00 10.06
CA HIS A 310 2.20 -18.45 10.29
C HIS A 310 1.42 -18.89 11.53
N GLY A 311 0.83 -20.07 11.49
CA GLY A 311 0.10 -20.66 12.59
C GLY A 311 -1.18 -19.88 12.97
N ALA A 312 -1.55 -19.96 14.27
CA ALA A 312 -2.82 -19.46 14.79
C ALA A 312 -2.73 -18.09 15.50
N ASN A 313 -1.59 -17.41 15.40
CA ASN A 313 -1.24 -16.29 16.28
C ASN A 313 -1.75 -14.91 15.80
N ILE A 314 -2.45 -14.82 14.67
CA ILE A 314 -2.86 -13.55 14.08
C ILE A 314 -3.72 -12.67 15.02
N TYR A 315 -4.59 -13.25 15.83
CA TYR A 315 -5.40 -12.50 16.80
C TYR A 315 -4.61 -12.04 18.03
N PRO A 316 -3.76 -12.90 18.66
CA PRO A 316 -2.82 -12.45 19.68
C PRO A 316 -1.89 -11.32 19.19
N ASP A 317 -1.31 -11.44 18.00
CA ASP A 317 -0.49 -10.40 17.41
C ASP A 317 -1.24 -9.06 17.30
N THR A 318 -2.44 -9.08 16.71
CA THR A 318 -3.27 -7.89 16.53
C THR A 318 -3.64 -7.24 17.87
N ARG A 319 -4.02 -8.05 18.87
CA ARG A 319 -4.30 -7.56 20.23
C ARG A 319 -3.07 -6.89 20.84
N ASN A 320 -1.92 -7.58 20.82
CA ASN A 320 -0.68 -7.06 21.39
C ASN A 320 -0.24 -5.73 20.73
N LEU A 321 -0.46 -5.60 19.42
CA LEU A 321 -0.18 -4.39 18.68
C LEU A 321 -1.11 -3.23 19.09
N PHE A 322 -2.40 -3.47 19.31
CA PHE A 322 -3.30 -2.44 19.82
C PHE A 322 -2.95 -2.04 21.25
N GLU A 323 -2.72 -3.01 22.15
CA GLU A 323 -2.30 -2.73 23.52
C GLU A 323 -1.00 -1.95 23.56
N TYR A 324 -0.02 -2.32 22.72
CA TYR A 324 1.21 -1.55 22.56
C TYR A 324 0.92 -0.09 22.20
N ALA A 325 0.08 0.15 21.19
CA ALA A 325 -0.21 1.50 20.74
C ALA A 325 -1.02 2.30 21.77
N PHE A 326 -2.07 1.73 22.36
CA PHE A 326 -2.90 2.41 23.34
C PHE A 326 -2.17 2.76 24.65
N HIS A 327 -1.18 1.95 25.06
CA HIS A 327 -0.46 2.18 26.31
C HIS A 327 0.78 3.08 26.17
N ASN A 328 1.38 3.13 25.00
CA ASN A 328 2.67 3.81 24.83
C ASN A 328 2.59 5.17 24.15
N PHE A 329 1.42 5.53 23.59
CA PHE A 329 1.25 6.80 22.90
C PHE A 329 0.18 7.66 23.59
N GLN A 330 0.44 8.98 23.59
CA GLN A 330 -0.48 9.97 24.12
C GLN A 330 -1.05 10.79 22.97
N LYS A 331 -2.38 10.97 22.98
CA LYS A 331 -3.07 11.87 22.07
C LYS A 331 -3.07 13.27 22.68
N ILE A 332 -2.45 14.22 21.99
CA ILE A 332 -2.33 15.60 22.43
C ILE A 332 -3.05 16.48 21.42
N SER A 333 -4.07 17.23 21.86
CA SER A 333 -4.78 18.21 21.04
C SER A 333 -3.84 19.36 20.69
N VAL A 334 -3.76 19.70 19.40
CA VAL A 334 -2.95 20.84 18.96
C VAL A 334 -3.56 22.17 19.44
N ALA A 335 -4.89 22.24 19.61
CA ALA A 335 -5.58 23.43 20.08
C ALA A 335 -5.30 23.73 21.56
N ASP A 336 -5.05 22.68 22.38
CA ASP A 336 -4.80 22.82 23.82
C ASP A 336 -3.34 23.17 24.11
N GLU A 337 -2.41 22.83 23.22
CA GLU A 337 -1.01 23.16 23.37
C GLU A 337 -0.72 24.60 22.91
N LYS A 338 0.24 25.20 23.59
CA LYS A 338 0.73 26.51 23.17
C LYS A 338 1.29 26.38 21.76
N LYS A 339 0.80 27.22 20.83
CA LYS A 339 1.24 27.22 19.42
C LYS A 339 2.76 27.11 19.33
N PRO A 340 3.33 26.30 18.43
CA PRO A 340 4.78 26.24 18.22
C PRO A 340 5.38 27.63 18.02
N SER A 341 6.59 27.87 18.50
CA SER A 341 7.26 29.18 18.46
C SER A 341 7.24 29.81 17.06
N GLU A 342 7.43 29.01 16.02
CA GLU A 342 7.41 29.44 14.62
C GLU A 342 6.04 29.91 14.15
N VAL A 343 4.95 29.28 14.59
CA VAL A 343 3.58 29.76 14.33
C VAL A 343 3.32 31.06 15.08
N ARG A 344 3.83 31.18 16.30
CA ARG A 344 3.74 32.45 17.06
C ARG A 344 4.53 33.56 16.41
N GLU A 345 5.77 33.30 15.96
CA GLU A 345 6.58 34.30 15.26
C GLU A 345 5.91 34.73 13.95
N PHE A 346 5.33 33.78 13.22
CA PHE A 346 4.56 34.08 12.02
C PHE A 346 3.32 34.92 12.31
N ILE A 347 2.53 34.58 13.34
CA ILE A 347 1.36 35.32 13.79
C ILE A 347 1.77 36.72 14.26
N GLN A 348 2.82 36.82 15.11
CA GLN A 348 3.34 38.10 15.59
C GLN A 348 3.94 38.96 14.48
N ALA A 349 4.55 38.35 13.46
CA ALA A 349 5.03 39.09 12.31
C ALA A 349 3.89 39.62 11.43
N SER A 350 2.80 38.86 11.27
CA SER A 350 1.58 39.32 10.58
C SER A 350 0.90 40.46 11.35
N GLU A 351 0.74 40.31 12.66
CA GLU A 351 0.17 41.33 13.53
C GLU A 351 0.99 42.62 13.56
N ARG A 352 2.34 42.53 13.53
CA ARG A 352 3.23 43.70 13.45
C ARG A 352 3.12 44.42 12.11
N GLN A 353 2.98 43.71 10.99
CA GLN A 353 2.78 44.32 9.67
C GLN A 353 1.41 45.03 9.58
N GLU A 354 0.39 44.47 10.21
CA GLU A 354 -0.93 45.10 10.29
C GLU A 354 -0.94 46.35 11.18
N THR A 355 -0.19 46.32 12.31
CA THR A 355 -0.07 47.46 13.22
C THR A 355 0.82 48.59 12.67
N GLU A 356 1.79 48.33 11.82
CA GLU A 356 2.61 49.38 11.17
C GLU A 356 1.87 50.09 10.03
N ASN A 357 0.80 49.48 9.48
CA ASN A 357 -0.06 50.05 8.43
C ASN A 357 -1.42 50.53 8.91
N ALA A 358 -1.74 50.36 10.18
CA ALA A 358 -3.05 50.70 10.74
C ALA A 358 -3.00 51.93 11.66
N ASP A 359 -3.17 53.10 11.04
CA ASP A 359 -3.74 54.25 11.76
C ASP A 359 -5.28 54.18 11.66
N GLN A 360 -5.88 53.11 12.25
CA GLN A 360 -7.32 53.08 12.63
C GLN A 360 -7.57 51.86 13.53
N SER A 361 -8.14 52.17 14.69
CA SER A 361 -8.70 51.29 15.67
C SER A 361 -9.50 50.13 15.10
N VAL A 362 -8.99 48.90 15.21
CA VAL A 362 -9.78 47.66 15.11
C VAL A 362 -9.72 46.96 16.47
N SER A 363 -10.89 46.83 17.07
CA SER A 363 -11.14 46.15 18.32
C SER A 363 -10.66 44.70 18.25
N SER A 364 -9.89 44.32 19.27
CA SER A 364 -9.57 42.93 19.57
C SER A 364 -10.86 42.12 19.76
N GLY A 365 -11.18 41.31 18.80
CA GLY A 365 -12.31 40.38 18.88
C GLY A 365 -12.60 39.81 17.51
N ASP A 366 -12.43 38.56 17.45
CA ASP A 366 -13.05 37.59 16.56
C ASP A 366 -12.15 36.86 15.57
N ASN A 367 -11.67 35.68 16.03
CA ASN A 367 -11.91 34.40 15.34
C ASN A 367 -11.41 34.26 13.88
N GLU A 368 -10.29 34.85 13.53
CA GLU A 368 -9.63 34.47 12.27
C GLU A 368 -8.87 33.14 12.34
N TYR A 369 -8.90 32.48 13.49
CA TYR A 369 -8.26 31.21 13.74
C TYR A 369 -9.26 30.16 14.20
N GLN A 370 -10.15 29.74 13.30
CA GLN A 370 -10.78 28.43 13.39
C GLN A 370 -9.72 27.41 12.96
N ALA A 371 -8.66 27.42 13.72
CA ALA A 371 -7.51 26.60 13.52
C ALA A 371 -7.74 25.33 14.29
N LEU A 372 -7.54 24.18 13.69
CA LEU A 372 -7.02 23.02 14.38
C LEU A 372 -7.88 22.44 15.51
N GLU A 373 -9.18 22.73 15.61
CA GLU A 373 -10.04 22.22 16.70
C GLU A 373 -10.06 20.68 16.75
N ASP A 374 -9.85 20.01 15.64
CA ASP A 374 -9.79 18.56 15.48
C ASP A 374 -8.39 18.00 15.22
N GLY A 375 -7.38 18.87 15.15
CA GLY A 375 -5.99 18.48 14.97
C GLY A 375 -5.36 17.92 16.24
N TYR A 376 -4.59 16.85 16.11
CA TYR A 376 -3.85 16.25 17.21
C TYR A 376 -2.57 15.59 16.75
N VAL A 377 -1.71 15.30 17.72
CA VAL A 377 -0.53 14.46 17.54
C VAL A 377 -0.60 13.25 18.46
N LEU A 378 0.00 12.15 18.03
CA LEU A 378 0.23 10.95 18.86
C LEU A 378 1.73 10.87 19.15
N LEU A 379 2.10 11.10 20.39
CA LEU A 379 3.50 11.13 20.81
C LEU A 379 3.82 9.96 21.74
N PRO A 380 5.00 9.35 21.59
CA PRO A 380 5.46 8.33 22.52
C PRO A 380 5.72 8.94 23.90
N GLY A 381 5.64 8.13 24.94
CA GLY A 381 5.90 8.57 26.32
C GLY A 381 7.24 9.27 26.48
N GLY A 382 7.25 10.43 27.13
CA GLY A 382 8.44 11.24 27.35
C GLY A 382 8.81 12.20 26.22
N VAL A 383 8.09 12.21 25.10
CA VAL A 383 8.18 13.22 24.05
C VAL A 383 7.08 14.25 24.25
N THR A 384 7.42 15.52 24.11
CA THR A 384 6.50 16.64 24.29
C THR A 384 6.15 17.31 22.96
N PHE A 385 5.12 18.13 22.95
CA PHE A 385 4.74 18.87 21.74
C PHE A 385 5.85 19.85 21.29
N ASP A 386 6.71 20.32 22.19
CA ASP A 386 7.85 21.20 21.86
C ASP A 386 8.93 20.51 21.01
N ASP A 387 8.95 19.16 21.00
CA ASP A 387 9.88 18.37 20.17
C ASP A 387 9.36 18.18 18.73
N VAL A 388 8.11 18.59 18.44
CA VAL A 388 7.43 18.35 17.17
C VAL A 388 7.72 19.47 16.17
N LYS A 389 8.05 19.07 14.94
CA LYS A 389 8.14 19.99 13.79
C LYS A 389 6.85 19.92 12.99
N TYR A 390 6.54 21.00 12.24
CA TYR A 390 5.39 20.98 11.34
C TYR A 390 5.75 21.50 9.95
N LYS A 391 4.90 21.15 8.98
CA LYS A 391 4.92 21.64 7.62
C LYS A 391 3.50 21.84 7.13
N ILE A 392 3.24 22.93 6.42
CA ILE A 392 1.96 23.19 5.76
C ILE A 392 2.04 22.62 4.34
N GLU A 393 1.06 21.79 4.01
CA GLU A 393 0.95 21.08 2.72
C GLU A 393 -0.47 21.22 2.17
N ASP A 394 -0.69 20.82 0.92
CA ASP A 394 -2.00 20.71 0.27
C ASP A 394 -2.85 22.01 0.38
N VAL A 395 -2.20 23.17 0.14
CA VAL A 395 -2.85 24.47 0.26
C VAL A 395 -3.82 24.70 -0.90
N ASP A 396 -5.09 24.88 -0.57
CA ASP A 396 -6.11 25.39 -1.49
C ASP A 396 -6.18 26.93 -1.36
N GLU A 397 -5.60 27.63 -2.32
CA GLU A 397 -5.58 29.10 -2.33
C GLU A 397 -6.99 29.71 -2.50
N SER A 398 -7.97 28.95 -2.99
CA SER A 398 -9.34 29.43 -3.19
C SER A 398 -10.16 29.45 -1.91
N THR A 399 -9.91 28.49 -1.01
CA THR A 399 -10.57 28.40 0.31
C THR A 399 -9.71 28.99 1.43
N GLY A 400 -8.40 29.14 1.19
CA GLY A 400 -7.44 29.52 2.21
C GLY A 400 -7.16 28.38 3.21
N GLU A 401 -7.49 27.14 2.88
CA GLU A 401 -7.29 25.97 3.74
C GLU A 401 -6.04 25.21 3.33
N GLY A 402 -5.45 24.49 4.28
CA GLY A 402 -4.31 23.61 4.05
C GLY A 402 -4.20 22.56 5.14
N THR A 403 -3.34 21.56 4.90
CA THR A 403 -3.03 20.52 5.90
C THR A 403 -1.74 20.88 6.61
N VAL A 404 -1.77 20.91 7.93
CA VAL A 404 -0.56 20.96 8.77
C VAL A 404 -0.18 19.53 9.14
N ARG A 405 0.98 19.10 8.69
CA ARG A 405 1.56 17.79 9.02
C ARG A 405 2.58 17.97 10.12
N TYR A 406 2.41 17.22 11.20
CA TYR A 406 3.31 17.22 12.35
C TYR A 406 4.27 16.04 12.27
N THR A 407 5.56 16.29 12.54
CA THR A 407 6.60 15.25 12.51
C THR A 407 7.47 15.30 13.76
N TYR A 408 7.86 14.14 14.25
CA TYR A 408 8.88 13.95 15.27
C TYR A 408 9.96 13.03 14.71
N ASP A 409 11.22 13.47 14.78
CA ASP A 409 12.39 12.76 14.21
C ASP A 409 12.22 12.27 12.76
N GLY A 410 11.48 13.03 11.95
CA GLY A 410 11.19 12.68 10.55
C GLY A 410 9.95 11.81 10.32
N HIS A 411 9.34 11.26 11.38
CA HIS A 411 8.14 10.43 11.30
C HIS A 411 6.89 11.29 11.53
N GLN A 412 5.83 11.04 10.74
CA GLN A 412 4.56 11.71 10.94
C GLN A 412 3.93 11.26 12.26
N VAL A 413 3.60 12.22 13.12
CA VAL A 413 2.96 11.98 14.42
C VAL A 413 1.59 12.63 14.53
N GLY A 414 1.17 13.41 13.54
CA GLY A 414 -0.14 14.05 13.55
C GLY A 414 -0.41 14.84 12.29
N SER A 415 -1.65 15.30 12.17
CA SER A 415 -2.07 16.25 11.16
C SER A 415 -3.28 17.05 11.62
N ALA A 416 -3.49 18.22 11.02
CA ALA A 416 -4.64 19.05 11.24
C ALA A 416 -5.01 19.81 9.98
N THR A 417 -6.29 20.09 9.77
CA THR A 417 -6.72 21.08 8.80
C THR A 417 -6.54 22.46 9.40
N ALA A 418 -6.00 23.41 8.65
CA ALA A 418 -5.78 24.77 9.10
C ALA A 418 -6.34 25.76 8.08
N ARG A 419 -6.98 26.81 8.56
CA ARG A 419 -7.26 28.00 7.74
C ARG A 419 -6.02 28.89 7.78
N LEU A 420 -5.51 29.24 6.62
CA LEU A 420 -4.26 29.97 6.45
C LEU A 420 -4.52 31.48 6.45
N SER A 421 -3.62 32.24 7.07
CA SER A 421 -3.73 33.70 7.05
C SER A 421 -3.52 34.26 5.65
N GLU A 422 -4.14 35.39 5.33
CA GLU A 422 -3.94 36.09 4.05
C GLU A 422 -2.46 36.43 3.80
N ALA A 423 -1.71 36.77 4.85
CA ALA A 423 -0.30 37.05 4.76
C ALA A 423 0.52 35.83 4.31
N TYR A 424 0.17 34.63 4.79
CA TYR A 424 0.81 33.40 4.31
C TYR A 424 0.47 33.10 2.85
N LEU A 425 -0.79 33.25 2.46
CA LEU A 425 -1.24 33.06 1.07
C LEU A 425 -0.57 34.04 0.11
N GLN A 426 -0.43 35.31 0.51
CA GLN A 426 0.31 36.32 -0.25
C GLN A 426 1.79 35.95 -0.42
N LYS A 427 2.43 35.44 0.64
CA LYS A 427 3.82 34.97 0.59
C LYS A 427 4.01 33.79 -0.37
N LEU A 428 3.07 32.84 -0.39
CA LEU A 428 3.07 31.72 -1.35
C LEU A 428 2.90 32.21 -2.79
N SER A 429 1.94 33.11 -3.03
CA SER A 429 1.68 33.72 -4.32
C SER A 429 2.91 34.50 -4.84
N ASN A 430 3.57 35.28 -3.98
CA ASN A 430 4.78 36.02 -4.32
C ASN A 430 5.95 35.06 -4.66
N LYS A 431 6.11 33.97 -3.93
CA LYS A 431 7.13 32.95 -4.22
C LYS A 431 6.90 32.30 -5.58
N LYS A 432 5.67 31.89 -5.90
CA LYS A 432 5.31 31.35 -7.24
C LYS A 432 5.61 32.34 -8.35
N ASN A 433 5.35 33.65 -8.13
CA ASN A 433 5.64 34.71 -9.09
C ASN A 433 7.13 34.95 -9.30
N VAL A 434 7.97 34.74 -8.29
CA VAL A 434 9.42 34.84 -8.40
C VAL A 434 9.98 33.63 -9.17
N ASP A 435 9.54 32.42 -8.81
CA ASP A 435 9.97 31.18 -9.49
C ASP A 435 9.54 31.18 -10.96
N SER A 436 8.32 31.63 -11.28
CA SER A 436 7.82 31.77 -12.67
C SER A 436 8.55 32.86 -13.47
N LYS A 437 9.05 33.92 -12.81
CA LYS A 437 9.89 34.93 -13.46
C LYS A 437 11.31 34.44 -13.70
N GLN A 438 11.85 33.61 -12.83
CA GLN A 438 13.16 32.99 -12.98
C GLN A 438 13.17 31.99 -14.14
N ASP A 439 12.15 31.15 -14.26
CA ASP A 439 11.94 30.26 -15.41
C ASP A 439 11.76 31.01 -16.72
N ASN A 440 11.09 32.19 -16.72
CA ASN A 440 10.95 33.03 -17.88
C ASN A 440 12.24 33.79 -18.26
N VAL A 441 13.07 34.18 -17.29
CA VAL A 441 14.38 34.82 -17.55
C VAL A 441 15.35 33.79 -18.14
N ASP A 442 15.36 32.57 -17.66
CA ASP A 442 16.19 31.48 -18.21
C ASP A 442 15.74 31.07 -19.63
N ASN A 443 14.45 31.18 -19.95
CA ASN A 443 13.93 30.98 -21.30
C ASN A 443 14.13 32.18 -22.23
N PHE A 444 14.15 33.43 -21.74
CA PHE A 444 14.41 34.62 -22.54
C PHE A 444 15.90 34.86 -22.83
N GLY A 445 16.79 34.43 -21.92
CA GLY A 445 18.24 34.46 -22.13
C GLY A 445 18.73 33.54 -23.26
N LYS A 446 17.95 32.53 -23.63
CA LYS A 446 18.24 31.58 -24.73
C LYS A 446 17.67 31.98 -26.09
N LYS A 447 16.92 33.09 -26.17
CA LYS A 447 16.22 33.52 -27.42
C LYS A 447 16.80 34.75 -28.12
N LYS A 448 17.97 35.26 -27.71
CA LYS A 448 18.55 36.49 -28.31
C LYS A 448 19.95 36.33 -28.88
N THR A 449 20.30 35.16 -29.40
CA THR A 449 21.37 35.02 -30.40
C THR A 449 21.07 33.76 -31.19
N GLU A 450 20.51 33.94 -32.38
CA GLU A 450 20.78 33.21 -33.61
C GLU A 450 19.59 33.27 -34.57
N SER A 451 19.58 34.34 -35.35
CA SER A 451 19.06 34.23 -36.71
C SER A 451 20.23 33.74 -37.57
N GLY A 452 20.20 32.50 -38.00
CA GLY A 452 21.20 31.99 -38.95
C GLY A 452 21.36 30.48 -38.90
N LYS A 453 20.63 29.79 -39.76
CA LYS A 453 20.94 28.46 -40.38
C LYS A 453 21.69 27.44 -39.54
N ASN A 454 21.03 26.36 -39.18
CA ASN A 454 21.34 24.97 -39.53
C ASN A 454 20.65 24.02 -38.55
N GLY A 455 19.81 23.12 -39.09
CA GLY A 455 19.19 22.04 -38.34
C GLY A 455 20.23 21.06 -37.87
N THR A 456 20.52 21.06 -36.59
CA THR A 456 21.34 20.02 -35.94
C THR A 456 20.47 18.80 -35.72
N THR A 457 20.77 17.73 -36.43
CA THR A 457 20.09 16.42 -36.36
C THR A 457 20.24 15.84 -34.96
N ILE A 458 19.21 15.11 -34.51
CA ILE A 458 19.18 14.36 -33.24
C ILE A 458 20.47 13.53 -33.01
N LEU A 459 21.15 13.12 -34.09
CA LEU A 459 22.40 12.36 -34.04
C LEU A 459 23.58 13.15 -33.42
N GLU A 460 23.63 14.48 -33.53
CA GLU A 460 24.72 15.29 -32.94
C GLU A 460 24.53 15.52 -31.44
N LYS A 461 23.31 15.54 -30.95
CA LYS A 461 23.02 15.57 -29.50
C LYS A 461 23.38 14.26 -28.83
N ILE A 462 23.26 13.12 -29.53
CA ILE A 462 23.63 11.80 -29.01
C ILE A 462 25.16 11.69 -28.88
N LYS A 463 25.95 12.33 -29.74
CA LYS A 463 27.43 12.29 -29.67
C LYS A 463 28.05 13.03 -28.47
N GLN A 464 27.31 13.94 -27.83
CA GLN A 464 27.79 14.69 -26.65
C GLN A 464 27.49 13.99 -25.30
N ILE A 465 26.63 12.98 -25.28
CA ILE A 465 26.27 12.22 -24.07
C ILE A 465 27.48 11.53 -23.40
N PRO A 466 28.43 10.93 -24.14
CA PRO A 466 29.57 10.28 -23.51
C PRO A 466 30.50 11.21 -22.72
N ALA A 467 30.65 12.48 -23.14
CA ALA A 467 31.54 13.43 -22.50
C ALA A 467 30.97 13.96 -21.16
N ILE A 468 29.66 14.15 -21.08
CA ILE A 468 28.97 14.58 -19.85
C ILE A 468 28.93 13.45 -18.81
N LEU A 469 28.75 12.20 -19.26
CA LEU A 469 28.79 11.03 -18.39
C LEU A 469 30.18 10.77 -17.83
N SER A 470 31.26 10.91 -18.64
CA SER A 470 32.63 10.67 -18.19
C SER A 470 33.07 11.63 -17.08
N GLN A 471 32.64 12.90 -17.14
CA GLN A 471 32.97 13.92 -16.13
C GLN A 471 32.28 13.71 -14.78
N LYS A 472 31.03 13.18 -14.80
CA LYS A 472 30.32 12.78 -13.56
C LYS A 472 30.82 11.45 -13.00
N PHE A 473 31.35 10.55 -13.84
CA PHE A 473 31.82 9.23 -13.46
C PHE A 473 33.16 9.27 -12.70
N SER A 474 34.04 10.24 -13.00
CA SER A 474 35.38 10.33 -12.40
C SER A 474 35.38 10.66 -10.90
N LYS A 475 34.29 11.21 -10.37
CA LYS A 475 34.16 11.64 -8.95
C LYS A 475 33.54 10.58 -8.01
N LYS A 476 33.20 9.39 -8.51
CA LYS A 476 32.55 8.36 -7.70
C LYS A 476 33.50 7.27 -7.22
N SER A 477 33.15 6.64 -6.08
CA SER A 477 33.91 5.51 -5.53
C SER A 477 33.93 4.30 -6.48
N ASN A 478 34.90 3.41 -6.35
CA ASN A 478 35.03 2.24 -7.22
C ASN A 478 33.79 1.32 -7.13
N ILE A 479 33.18 1.17 -5.95
CA ILE A 479 31.98 0.36 -5.76
C ILE A 479 30.78 0.97 -6.51
N GLU A 480 30.60 2.30 -6.40
CA GLU A 480 29.52 3.00 -7.13
C GLU A 480 29.70 2.93 -8.66
N LYS A 481 30.96 2.89 -9.15
CA LYS A 481 31.26 2.71 -10.57
C LYS A 481 30.85 1.32 -11.06
N TYR A 482 31.09 0.26 -10.27
CA TYR A 482 30.68 -1.11 -10.63
C TYR A 482 29.15 -1.27 -10.63
N VAL A 483 28.43 -0.69 -9.68
CA VAL A 483 26.97 -0.73 -9.63
C VAL A 483 26.36 0.00 -10.82
N ILE A 484 26.90 1.17 -11.20
CA ILE A 484 26.40 1.95 -12.34
C ILE A 484 26.69 1.26 -13.68
N THR A 485 27.89 0.67 -13.84
CA THR A 485 28.23 -0.07 -15.07
C THR A 485 27.40 -1.35 -15.21
N GLY A 486 27.17 -2.07 -14.11
CA GLY A 486 26.29 -3.24 -14.10
C GLY A 486 24.86 -2.89 -14.46
N GLY A 487 24.28 -1.86 -13.83
CA GLY A 487 22.95 -1.37 -14.14
C GLY A 487 22.79 -0.87 -15.57
N ALA A 488 23.80 -0.14 -16.10
CA ALA A 488 23.80 0.31 -17.50
C ALA A 488 23.84 -0.84 -18.51
N ALA A 489 24.58 -1.91 -18.21
CA ALA A 489 24.64 -3.10 -19.05
C ALA A 489 23.28 -3.83 -19.09
N VAL A 490 22.60 -3.97 -17.96
CA VAL A 490 21.26 -4.57 -17.89
C VAL A 490 20.26 -3.75 -18.68
N LEU A 491 20.25 -2.43 -18.51
CA LEU A 491 19.36 -1.52 -19.26
C LEU A 491 19.61 -1.58 -20.77
N LEU A 492 20.87 -1.72 -21.20
CA LEU A 492 21.21 -1.87 -22.61
C LEU A 492 20.64 -3.18 -23.18
N VAL A 493 20.75 -4.29 -22.45
CA VAL A 493 20.20 -5.58 -22.87
C VAL A 493 18.67 -5.52 -22.97
N LEU A 494 18.00 -4.90 -22.02
CA LEU A 494 16.55 -4.70 -22.06
C LEU A 494 16.13 -3.82 -23.24
N PHE A 495 16.87 -2.74 -23.51
CA PHE A 495 16.61 -1.86 -24.64
C PHE A 495 16.78 -2.57 -25.99
N LEU A 496 17.84 -3.36 -26.15
CA LEU A 496 18.05 -4.15 -27.36
C LEU A 496 16.98 -5.23 -27.55
N SER A 497 16.51 -5.87 -26.46
CA SER A 497 15.43 -6.84 -26.52
C SER A 497 14.11 -6.19 -26.95
N LEU A 498 13.82 -4.98 -26.46
CA LEU A 498 12.64 -4.21 -26.85
C LEU A 498 12.67 -3.84 -28.34
N ILE A 499 13.82 -3.37 -28.83
CA ILE A 499 14.02 -3.09 -30.27
C ILE A 499 13.77 -4.35 -31.10
N PHE A 500 14.30 -5.50 -30.67
CA PHE A 500 14.10 -6.77 -31.36
C PHE A 500 12.61 -7.16 -31.45
N VAL A 501 11.87 -6.99 -30.36
CA VAL A 501 10.41 -7.24 -30.33
C VAL A 501 9.66 -6.31 -31.28
N ILE A 502 10.03 -5.02 -31.32
CA ILE A 502 9.42 -4.03 -32.21
C ILE A 502 9.69 -4.38 -33.69
N ILE A 503 10.94 -4.73 -34.01
CA ILE A 503 11.32 -5.13 -35.39
C ILE A 503 10.57 -6.40 -35.78
N ARG A 504 10.49 -7.40 -34.91
CA ARG A 504 9.76 -8.65 -35.14
C ARG A 504 8.27 -8.41 -35.40
N ARG A 505 7.64 -7.51 -34.63
CA ARG A 505 6.23 -7.08 -34.83
C ARG A 505 6.04 -6.35 -36.16
N GLN A 506 6.99 -5.50 -36.58
CA GLN A 506 6.90 -4.79 -37.87
C GLN A 506 7.06 -5.75 -39.06
N ILE A 507 7.98 -6.72 -38.97
CA ILE A 507 8.17 -7.76 -39.97
C ILE A 507 6.89 -8.60 -40.09
N HIS A 508 6.30 -9.02 -38.96
CA HIS A 508 5.07 -9.82 -38.95
C HIS A 508 3.89 -9.06 -39.58
N ARG A 509 3.74 -7.76 -39.29
CA ARG A 509 2.74 -6.88 -39.92
C ARG A 509 2.95 -6.69 -41.43
N ARG A 510 4.21 -6.69 -41.92
CA ARG A 510 4.52 -6.58 -43.36
C ARG A 510 4.20 -7.90 -44.10
N ILE A 511 4.40 -9.04 -43.45
CA ILE A 511 4.06 -10.36 -44.04
C ILE A 511 2.54 -10.54 -44.15
N HIS A 512 1.78 -10.09 -43.13
CA HIS A 512 0.31 -10.17 -43.16
C HIS A 512 -0.38 -9.15 -44.09
N ARG A 513 0.32 -8.10 -44.54
CA ARG A 513 -0.22 -7.16 -45.54
C ARG A 513 0.09 -7.57 -47.00
N ARG A 514 0.85 -8.63 -47.20
CA ARG A 514 1.19 -9.17 -48.54
C ARG A 514 0.47 -10.51 -48.84
N ARG A 515 -0.36 -10.96 -47.94
CA ARG A 515 -1.38 -12.01 -48.17
C ARG A 515 -2.76 -11.34 -48.15
#